data_e6058ce06839b98f74ac4e2786e3d77f
#
_entry.id   e6058ce06839b98f74ac4e2786e3d77f
#
_cell.length_a   1.000
_cell.length_b   1.000
_cell.length_c   1.000
_cell.angle_alpha   90.00
_cell.angle_beta   90.00
_cell.angle_gamma   90.00
#
_symmetry.space_group_name_H-M   'P 1'
#
loop_
_entity.id
_entity.type
_entity.pdbx_description
1 polymer ?
#
loop_
_entity_poly.entity_id
_entity_poly.type
_entity_poly.pdbx_seq_one_letter_code
_entity_poly.pdbx_strand_id
1 'polypeptide(L)'
;MLSKLGSHPNIVGVKLTCGGIAKVARIRAQFQPTEFCALAGQSDWLVPALAVGATGTITGVANLFPKCCIEIYDLWTQGKTKEAEAAQLELARMEWGFAKGGINGTKWVVAKLRGYSLESSHCRRPYPKFLDAKKQAWVLDTVSLLKQQEQRLS
;
A
#
# COMPACT_ATOMS: atom_id res chain seq x y z
N MET A 1 13.36 -8.69 -18.38
CA MET A 1 12.07 -8.04 -18.69
C MET A 1 12.00 -6.61 -18.14
N LEU A 2 12.10 -6.37 -16.82
CA LEU A 2 11.99 -5.03 -16.22
C LEU A 2 13.04 -4.05 -16.78
N SER A 3 14.27 -4.50 -16.99
CA SER A 3 15.33 -3.67 -17.60
C SER A 3 14.97 -3.18 -19.02
N LYS A 4 14.36 -4.03 -19.83
CA LYS A 4 13.87 -3.62 -21.15
C LYS A 4 12.73 -2.60 -21.07
N LEU A 5 11.82 -2.75 -20.09
CA LEU A 5 10.75 -1.78 -19.87
C LEU A 5 11.30 -0.45 -19.38
N GLY A 6 12.30 -0.47 -18.47
CA GLY A 6 12.93 0.74 -17.95
C GLY A 6 13.72 1.54 -19.01
N SER A 7 14.15 0.89 -20.09
CA SER A 7 14.81 1.59 -21.21
C SER A 7 13.80 2.14 -22.25
N HIS A 8 12.50 1.95 -22.06
CA HIS A 8 11.49 2.42 -23.00
C HIS A 8 11.10 3.88 -22.68
N PRO A 9 11.15 4.83 -23.63
CA PRO A 9 10.98 6.25 -23.35
C PRO A 9 9.61 6.63 -22.77
N ASN A 10 8.58 5.82 -22.99
CA ASN A 10 7.23 6.07 -22.50
C ASN A 10 6.89 5.31 -21.20
N ILE A 11 7.86 4.67 -20.55
CA ILE A 11 7.65 3.92 -19.31
C ILE A 11 8.54 4.52 -18.21
N VAL A 12 7.93 5.24 -17.28
CA VAL A 12 8.63 6.01 -16.25
C VAL A 12 8.82 5.27 -14.92
N GLY A 13 8.25 4.07 -14.79
CA GLY A 13 8.38 3.31 -13.54
C GLY A 13 7.55 2.04 -13.50
N VAL A 14 7.64 1.36 -12.36
CA VAL A 14 6.90 0.12 -12.09
C VAL A 14 6.43 0.05 -10.65
N LYS A 15 5.20 -0.42 -10.44
CA LYS A 15 4.70 -0.84 -9.14
C LYS A 15 4.88 -2.35 -8.99
N LEU A 16 5.46 -2.78 -7.89
CA LEU A 16 5.73 -4.18 -7.58
C LEU A 16 4.88 -4.64 -6.40
N THR A 17 3.87 -5.48 -6.64
CA THR A 17 3.00 -6.06 -5.60
C THR A 17 3.44 -7.48 -5.19
N CYS A 18 4.55 -7.96 -5.73
CA CYS A 18 5.03 -9.33 -5.50
C CYS A 18 5.82 -9.52 -4.19
N GLY A 19 5.95 -8.48 -3.34
CA GLY A 19 6.74 -8.52 -2.11
C GLY A 19 8.25 -8.71 -2.32
N GLY A 20 8.71 -8.59 -3.56
CA GLY A 20 10.09 -8.89 -3.92
C GLY A 20 11.02 -7.69 -3.82
N ILE A 21 11.46 -7.34 -2.62
CA ILE A 21 12.39 -6.25 -2.35
C ILE A 21 13.64 -6.31 -3.23
N ALA A 22 14.17 -7.50 -3.48
CA ALA A 22 15.31 -7.70 -4.36
C ALA A 22 15.07 -7.22 -5.81
N LYS A 23 13.81 -7.20 -6.28
CA LYS A 23 13.48 -6.62 -7.59
C LYS A 23 13.60 -5.10 -7.58
N VAL A 24 13.17 -4.45 -6.49
CA VAL A 24 13.37 -3.01 -6.29
C VAL A 24 14.85 -2.68 -6.31
N ALA A 25 15.65 -3.37 -5.49
CA ALA A 25 17.10 -3.17 -5.44
C ALA A 25 17.76 -3.33 -6.82
N ARG A 26 17.40 -4.37 -7.60
CA ARG A 26 17.93 -4.58 -8.95
C ARG A 26 17.52 -3.50 -9.95
N ILE A 27 16.32 -2.93 -9.83
CA ILE A 27 15.91 -1.78 -10.66
C ILE A 27 16.74 -0.56 -10.29
N ARG A 28 16.89 -0.29 -8.99
CA ARG A 28 17.67 0.84 -8.51
C ARG A 28 19.16 0.76 -8.85
N ALA A 29 19.72 -0.45 -8.95
CA ALA A 29 21.09 -0.65 -9.41
C ALA A 29 21.30 -0.33 -10.91
N GLN A 30 20.22 -0.24 -11.69
CA GLN A 30 20.29 -0.01 -13.14
C GLN A 30 19.80 1.38 -13.56
N PHE A 31 18.86 1.98 -12.82
CA PHE A 31 18.19 3.22 -13.20
C PHE A 31 18.19 4.22 -12.05
N GLN A 32 18.34 5.50 -12.38
CA GLN A 32 18.08 6.56 -11.42
C GLN A 32 16.55 6.70 -11.20
N PRO A 33 16.09 7.19 -10.04
CA PRO A 33 14.65 7.37 -9.77
C PRO A 33 13.95 8.26 -10.78
N THR A 34 14.66 9.23 -11.32
CA THR A 34 14.17 10.19 -12.33
C THR A 34 14.02 9.56 -13.73
N GLU A 35 14.71 8.45 -14.00
CA GLU A 35 14.63 7.73 -15.27
C GLU A 35 13.54 6.64 -15.21
N PHE A 36 13.58 5.82 -14.16
CA PHE A 36 12.64 4.72 -13.99
C PHE A 36 12.42 4.44 -12.50
N CYS A 37 11.29 4.89 -11.96
CA CYS A 37 10.98 4.73 -10.54
C CYS A 37 10.48 3.31 -10.20
N ALA A 38 10.80 2.85 -8.99
CA ALA A 38 10.28 1.62 -8.43
C ALA A 38 9.40 1.94 -7.23
N LEU A 39 8.16 1.45 -7.23
CA LEU A 39 7.18 1.66 -6.19
C LEU A 39 6.80 0.34 -5.52
N ALA A 40 6.69 0.35 -4.19
CA ALA A 40 6.08 -0.74 -3.45
C ALA A 40 4.61 -0.90 -3.83
N GLY A 41 4.11 -2.13 -3.85
CA GLY A 41 2.73 -2.41 -4.23
C GLY A 41 1.75 -2.46 -3.07
N GLN A 42 2.27 -2.41 -1.85
CA GLN A 42 1.57 -2.38 -0.56
C GLN A 42 2.34 -1.46 0.38
N SER A 43 1.69 -0.94 1.42
CA SER A 43 2.33 -0.06 2.39
C SER A 43 2.99 -0.79 3.56
N ASP A 44 2.67 -2.04 3.80
CA ASP A 44 3.22 -2.87 4.88
C ASP A 44 4.73 -3.16 4.78
N TRP A 45 5.35 -2.82 3.67
CA TRP A 45 6.81 -2.92 3.45
C TRP A 45 7.40 -1.64 2.82
N LEU A 46 6.80 -0.47 3.12
CA LEU A 46 7.26 0.81 2.56
C LEU A 46 8.68 1.15 3.03
N VAL A 47 8.96 1.09 4.34
CA VAL A 47 10.30 1.37 4.88
C VAL A 47 11.38 0.47 4.28
N PRO A 48 11.23 -0.87 4.27
CA PRO A 48 12.18 -1.74 3.57
C PRO A 48 12.36 -1.41 2.09
N ALA A 49 11.29 -1.00 1.39
CA ALA A 49 11.39 -0.60 -0.01
C ALA A 49 12.18 0.71 -0.18
N LEU A 50 11.92 1.70 0.66
CA LEU A 50 12.66 2.97 0.67
C LEU A 50 14.15 2.75 0.99
N ALA A 51 14.47 1.84 1.90
CA ALA A 51 15.84 1.48 2.26
C ALA A 51 16.67 0.94 1.09
N VAL A 52 16.02 0.27 0.13
CA VAL A 52 16.67 -0.19 -1.11
C VAL A 52 16.44 0.74 -2.31
N GLY A 53 15.92 1.94 -2.06
CA GLY A 53 15.81 3.01 -3.04
C GLY A 53 14.50 3.05 -3.84
N ALA A 54 13.40 2.45 -3.35
CA ALA A 54 12.08 2.73 -3.89
C ALA A 54 11.73 4.22 -3.71
N THR A 55 10.87 4.73 -4.56
CA THR A 55 10.43 6.14 -4.54
C THR A 55 9.10 6.34 -3.79
N GLY A 56 8.51 5.28 -3.28
CA GLY A 56 7.24 5.34 -2.54
C GLY A 56 6.42 4.07 -2.68
N THR A 57 5.10 4.20 -2.49
CA THR A 57 4.16 3.07 -2.59
C THR A 57 2.88 3.45 -3.33
N ILE A 58 2.23 2.45 -3.94
CA ILE A 58 0.84 2.51 -4.41
C ILE A 58 0.06 1.41 -3.70
N THR A 59 -0.78 1.78 -2.75
CA THR A 59 -1.41 0.85 -1.82
C THR A 59 -2.92 1.03 -1.71
N GLY A 60 -3.63 -0.06 -1.38
CA GLY A 60 -5.07 -0.04 -1.08
C GLY A 60 -5.40 0.75 0.19
N VAL A 61 -4.51 0.77 1.17
CA VAL A 61 -4.65 1.51 2.44
C VAL A 61 -4.86 3.00 2.21
N ALA A 62 -4.16 3.59 1.25
CA ALA A 62 -4.23 5.03 0.96
C ALA A 62 -5.61 5.53 0.49
N ASN A 63 -6.53 4.63 0.11
CA ASN A 63 -7.92 5.02 -0.19
C ASN A 63 -8.68 5.49 1.06
N LEU A 64 -8.25 5.08 2.24
CA LEU A 64 -8.88 5.42 3.52
C LEU A 64 -7.96 6.18 4.47
N PHE A 65 -6.69 5.82 4.49
CA PHE A 65 -5.69 6.24 5.47
C PHE A 65 -4.41 6.74 4.78
N PRO A 66 -4.49 7.77 3.92
CA PRO A 66 -3.33 8.29 3.20
C PRO A 66 -2.29 8.93 4.13
N LYS A 67 -2.72 9.60 5.22
CA LYS A 67 -1.80 10.28 6.14
C LYS A 67 -0.89 9.31 6.88
N CYS A 68 -1.41 8.13 7.27
CA CYS A 68 -0.59 7.07 7.86
C CYS A 68 0.53 6.61 6.92
N CYS A 69 0.27 6.55 5.61
CA CYS A 69 1.30 6.20 4.63
C CYS A 69 2.30 7.35 4.41
N ILE A 70 1.81 8.59 4.38
CA ILE A 70 2.63 9.80 4.22
C ILE A 70 3.55 9.99 5.43
N GLU A 71 3.04 9.81 6.65
CA GLU A 71 3.82 9.88 7.88
C GLU A 71 5.07 8.98 7.82
N ILE A 72 4.90 7.72 7.42
CA ILE A 72 6.03 6.79 7.28
C ILE A 72 7.05 7.30 6.27
N TYR A 73 6.57 7.77 5.12
CA TYR A 73 7.43 8.30 4.06
C TYR A 73 8.20 9.54 4.54
N ASP A 74 7.52 10.48 5.19
CA ASP A 74 8.11 11.73 5.66
C ASP A 74 9.14 11.49 6.78
N LEU A 75 8.81 10.63 7.75
CA LEU A 75 9.75 10.24 8.81
C LEU A 75 11.03 9.63 8.23
N TRP A 76 10.87 8.72 7.25
CA TRP A 76 12.02 8.11 6.57
C TRP A 76 12.87 9.15 5.84
N THR A 77 12.26 10.02 5.04
CA THR A 77 12.97 11.03 4.25
C THR A 77 13.64 12.11 5.11
N GLN A 78 13.11 12.35 6.33
CA GLN A 78 13.71 13.21 7.35
C GLN A 78 14.85 12.53 8.14
N GLY A 79 15.15 11.27 7.86
CA GLY A 79 16.18 10.51 8.59
C GLY A 79 15.74 10.01 9.97
N LYS A 80 14.47 10.15 10.33
CA LYS A 80 13.86 9.64 11.57
C LYS A 80 13.53 8.15 11.43
N THR A 81 14.58 7.34 11.23
CA THR A 81 14.42 5.93 10.81
C THR A 81 13.72 5.08 11.85
N LYS A 82 14.00 5.28 13.15
CA LYS A 82 13.36 4.52 14.24
C LYS A 82 11.88 4.80 14.35
N GLU A 83 11.48 6.06 14.19
CA GLU A 83 10.09 6.49 14.19
C GLU A 83 9.36 5.94 12.94
N ALA A 84 10.01 5.99 11.78
CA ALA A 84 9.47 5.41 10.55
C ALA A 84 9.27 3.89 10.67
N GLU A 85 10.23 3.18 11.27
CA GLU A 85 10.13 1.74 11.55
C GLU A 85 8.96 1.43 12.49
N ALA A 86 8.81 2.20 13.58
CA ALA A 86 7.70 2.02 14.52
C ALA A 86 6.33 2.22 13.83
N ALA A 87 6.16 3.30 13.10
CA ALA A 87 4.94 3.58 12.33
C ALA A 87 4.67 2.50 11.27
N GLN A 88 5.73 2.00 10.59
CA GLN A 88 5.65 0.91 9.63
C GLN A 88 5.13 -0.38 10.26
N LEU A 89 5.61 -0.76 11.44
CA LEU A 89 5.17 -1.98 12.14
C LEU A 89 3.70 -1.90 12.55
N GLU A 90 3.24 -0.73 13.01
CA GLU A 90 1.83 -0.51 13.31
C GLU A 90 0.96 -0.62 12.06
N LEU A 91 1.34 0.06 10.97
CA LEU A 91 0.60 -0.01 9.71
C LEU A 91 0.56 -1.43 9.16
N ALA A 92 1.66 -2.18 9.20
CA ALA A 92 1.73 -3.54 8.69
C ALA A 92 0.74 -4.49 9.39
N ARG A 93 0.56 -4.34 10.71
CA ARG A 93 -0.44 -5.13 11.45
C ARG A 93 -1.86 -4.87 10.95
N MET A 94 -2.17 -3.64 10.62
CA MET A 94 -3.50 -3.18 10.23
C MET A 94 -3.78 -3.36 8.73
N GLU A 95 -2.77 -3.26 7.88
CA GLU A 95 -2.88 -3.56 6.45
C GLU A 95 -3.23 -5.03 6.17
N TRP A 96 -3.01 -5.91 7.15
CA TRP A 96 -3.39 -7.31 7.04
C TRP A 96 -4.86 -7.51 6.70
N GLY A 97 -5.75 -6.58 7.16
CA GLY A 97 -7.15 -6.55 6.77
C GLY A 97 -7.37 -6.35 5.28
N PHE A 98 -6.58 -5.47 4.66
CA PHE A 98 -6.61 -5.24 3.21
C PHE A 98 -6.00 -6.42 2.44
N ALA A 99 -4.87 -6.95 2.90
CA ALA A 99 -4.20 -8.06 2.25
C ALA A 99 -5.06 -9.33 2.23
N LYS A 100 -5.64 -9.73 3.36
CA LYS A 100 -6.53 -10.90 3.46
C LYS A 100 -7.92 -10.69 2.90
N GLY A 101 -8.44 -9.47 2.95
CA GLY A 101 -9.70 -9.10 2.31
C GLY A 101 -9.61 -9.10 0.78
N GLY A 102 -8.39 -8.95 0.26
CA GLY A 102 -8.14 -8.82 -1.17
C GLY A 102 -8.80 -7.59 -1.77
N ILE A 103 -8.88 -7.53 -3.09
CA ILE A 103 -9.51 -6.42 -3.83
C ILE A 103 -10.97 -6.24 -3.42
N ASN A 104 -11.70 -7.35 -3.26
CA ASN A 104 -13.12 -7.35 -2.88
C ASN A 104 -13.32 -6.75 -1.48
N GLY A 105 -12.53 -7.20 -0.51
CA GLY A 105 -12.57 -6.69 0.86
C GLY A 105 -12.15 -5.23 0.94
N THR A 106 -11.11 -4.84 0.22
CA THR A 106 -10.67 -3.45 0.14
C THR A 106 -11.78 -2.55 -0.42
N LYS A 107 -12.39 -2.92 -1.54
CA LYS A 107 -13.52 -2.14 -2.09
C LYS A 107 -14.70 -2.07 -1.13
N TRP A 108 -15.01 -3.18 -0.48
CA TRP A 108 -16.12 -3.24 0.47
C TRP A 108 -15.87 -2.32 1.67
N VAL A 109 -14.69 -2.36 2.30
CA VAL A 109 -14.38 -1.52 3.46
C VAL A 109 -14.33 -0.04 3.09
N VAL A 110 -13.83 0.30 1.90
CA VAL A 110 -13.87 1.67 1.38
C VAL A 110 -15.33 2.15 1.26
N ALA A 111 -16.20 1.37 0.62
CA ALA A 111 -17.60 1.72 0.49
C ALA A 111 -18.27 1.87 1.87
N LYS A 112 -18.01 0.93 2.79
CA LYS A 112 -18.58 0.94 4.14
C LYS A 112 -18.17 2.17 4.95
N LEU A 113 -16.87 2.52 4.96
CA LEU A 113 -16.35 3.61 5.78
C LEU A 113 -16.57 5.00 5.16
N ARG A 114 -16.71 5.08 3.84
CA ARG A 114 -17.01 6.34 3.12
C ARG A 114 -18.49 6.57 2.88
N GLY A 115 -19.38 5.65 3.30
CA GLY A 115 -20.81 5.78 3.13
C GLY A 115 -21.30 5.60 1.68
N TYR A 116 -20.51 4.91 0.84
CA TYR A 116 -20.95 4.56 -0.52
C TYR A 116 -21.90 3.36 -0.51
N SER A 117 -22.70 3.22 -1.58
CA SER A 117 -23.51 2.02 -1.76
C SER A 117 -22.63 0.76 -1.78
N LEU A 118 -23.02 -0.25 -0.98
CA LEU A 118 -22.30 -1.53 -0.96
C LEU A 118 -22.36 -2.26 -2.31
N GLU A 119 -23.36 -2.00 -3.14
CA GLU A 119 -23.43 -2.50 -4.52
C GLU A 119 -22.25 -2.01 -5.36
N SER A 120 -21.78 -0.77 -5.16
CA SER A 120 -20.62 -0.21 -5.86
C SER A 120 -19.30 -0.89 -5.49
N SER A 121 -19.26 -1.63 -4.37
CA SER A 121 -18.07 -2.34 -3.91
C SER A 121 -17.82 -3.65 -4.65
N HIS A 122 -18.78 -4.14 -5.41
CA HIS A 122 -18.63 -5.40 -6.12
C HIS A 122 -17.58 -5.29 -7.23
N CYS A 123 -16.69 -6.27 -7.29
CA CYS A 123 -15.73 -6.40 -8.36
C CYS A 123 -16.38 -7.02 -9.60
N ARG A 124 -15.77 -6.80 -10.78
CA ARG A 124 -16.12 -7.55 -12.00
C ARG A 124 -15.75 -9.03 -11.85
N ARG A 125 -16.43 -9.90 -12.58
CA ARG A 125 -16.04 -11.31 -12.69
C ARG A 125 -14.58 -11.42 -13.18
N PRO A 126 -13.83 -12.42 -12.70
CA PRO A 126 -14.21 -13.59 -11.91
C PRO A 126 -14.23 -13.37 -10.38
N TYR A 127 -14.01 -12.15 -9.87
CA TYR A 127 -13.99 -11.89 -8.43
C TYR A 127 -15.37 -12.13 -7.81
N PRO A 128 -15.48 -12.92 -6.73
CA PRO A 128 -16.73 -13.09 -6.01
C PRO A 128 -17.14 -11.81 -5.29
N LYS A 129 -18.41 -11.67 -4.97
CA LYS A 129 -18.90 -10.65 -4.06
C LYS A 129 -18.34 -10.91 -2.64
N PHE A 130 -18.02 -9.84 -1.90
CA PHE A 130 -17.52 -9.93 -0.54
C PHE A 130 -18.71 -9.93 0.46
N LEU A 131 -19.34 -11.10 0.66
CA LEU A 131 -20.61 -11.25 1.41
C LEU A 131 -20.45 -11.95 2.76
N ASP A 132 -19.30 -12.51 3.08
CA ASP A 132 -19.05 -13.23 4.33
C ASP A 132 -19.01 -12.26 5.51
N ALA A 133 -20.02 -12.30 6.37
CA ALA A 133 -20.17 -11.40 7.50
C ALA A 133 -19.00 -11.50 8.52
N LYS A 134 -18.43 -12.70 8.71
CA LYS A 134 -17.29 -12.89 9.61
C LYS A 134 -16.03 -12.23 9.05
N LYS A 135 -15.79 -12.37 7.74
CA LYS A 135 -14.68 -11.68 7.06
C LYS A 135 -14.89 -10.18 7.05
N GLN A 136 -16.11 -9.70 6.84
CA GLN A 136 -16.44 -8.28 6.89
C GLN A 136 -16.16 -7.68 8.28
N ALA A 137 -16.62 -8.34 9.34
CA ALA A 137 -16.36 -7.92 10.72
C ALA A 137 -14.87 -7.90 11.03
N TRP A 138 -14.15 -8.96 10.65
CA TRP A 138 -12.71 -9.06 10.87
C TRP A 138 -11.92 -7.96 10.14
N VAL A 139 -12.27 -7.63 8.88
CA VAL A 139 -11.62 -6.54 8.14
C VAL A 139 -11.86 -5.19 8.83
N LEU A 140 -13.09 -4.91 9.27
CA LEU A 140 -13.42 -3.66 9.98
C LEU A 140 -12.64 -3.53 11.29
N ASP A 141 -12.58 -4.60 12.07
CA ASP A 141 -11.84 -4.64 13.32
C ASP A 141 -10.35 -4.38 13.10
N THR A 142 -9.77 -5.10 12.14
CA THR A 142 -8.33 -4.98 11.81
C THR A 142 -7.95 -3.56 11.39
N VAL A 143 -8.80 -2.83 10.65
CA VAL A 143 -8.49 -1.48 10.18
C VAL A 143 -8.93 -0.37 11.14
N SER A 144 -9.59 -0.72 12.24
CA SER A 144 -10.14 0.28 13.20
C SER A 144 -9.07 1.19 13.80
N LEU A 145 -7.88 0.66 14.09
CA LEU A 145 -6.77 1.42 14.65
C LEU A 145 -6.17 2.43 13.66
N LEU A 146 -6.13 2.09 12.35
CA LEU A 146 -5.70 3.04 11.31
C LEU A 146 -6.61 4.28 11.26
N LYS A 147 -7.91 4.11 11.51
CA LYS A 147 -8.85 5.22 11.57
C LYS A 147 -8.49 6.20 12.70
N GLN A 148 -8.12 5.69 13.86
CA GLN A 148 -7.71 6.53 15.00
C GLN A 148 -6.39 7.24 14.72
N GLN A 149 -5.41 6.56 14.13
CA GLN A 149 -4.12 7.14 13.75
C GLN A 149 -4.30 8.22 12.68
N GLU A 150 -5.06 7.96 11.62
CA GLU A 150 -5.35 8.92 10.56
C GLU A 150 -5.97 10.22 11.10
N GLN A 151 -6.83 10.12 12.13
CA GLN A 151 -7.45 11.27 12.80
C GLN A 151 -6.46 12.07 13.64
N ARG A 152 -5.46 11.43 14.24
CA ARG A 152 -4.40 12.11 15.02
C ARG A 152 -3.44 12.91 14.16
N LEU A 153 -3.32 12.52 12.91
CA LEU A 153 -2.46 13.18 11.90
C LEU A 153 -3.18 14.32 11.15
N SER A 154 -4.36 14.69 11.61
CA SER A 154 -5.23 15.72 10.99
C SER A 154 -4.87 17.12 11.42
#